data_2abf39897fcab874416e15624d834f19
#
_entry.id   2abf39897fcab874416e15624d834f19
#
_cell.length_a   1.000
_cell.length_b   1.000
_cell.length_c   1.000
_cell.angle_alpha   90.00
_cell.angle_beta   90.00
_cell.angle_gamma   90.00
#
_symmetry.space_group_name_H-M   'P 1'
#
loop_
_entity.id
_entity.type
_entity.pdbx_description
1 polymer ?
#
loop_
_entity_poly.entity_id
_entity_poly.type
_entity_poly.pdbx_seq_one_letter_code
_entity_poly.pdbx_strand_id
1 'polypeptide(L)'
;YESPFEADWKNRHVHFCNYGRGRGSNKWKDCDHVFLLGDWHLNTATVLSRIGAVTDKKVSDMNLNILGAPRSKDPLVKTIRESHLLTNFKQMAARSRLREINNEGVASHSIIYSVDGDLNLLLGWKDTLFPGSPEIKIIGKDNLMDSSTSTQKLADLLLTSSQYSITFQEIQEKCGIESKRISKALGSKTVKPVLKARNWVKKSMRQVLGYGRGIVLVRI
;
A
#
# COMPACT_ATOMS: atom_id res chain seq x y z
N TYR A 1 15.65 -19.92 -22.42
CA TYR A 1 14.22 -19.67 -22.78
C TYR A 1 13.97 -18.17 -22.59
N GLU A 2 14.06 -17.39 -23.65
CA GLU A 2 13.57 -16.00 -23.62
C GLU A 2 12.03 -16.08 -23.66
N SER A 3 11.40 -15.41 -22.69
CA SER A 3 9.96 -15.29 -22.64
C SER A 3 9.46 -14.54 -23.90
N PRO A 4 8.33 -14.95 -24.52
CA PRO A 4 7.75 -14.19 -25.62
C PRO A 4 7.52 -12.70 -25.30
N PHE A 5 7.33 -12.38 -24.01
CA PHE A 5 7.26 -11.03 -23.51
C PHE A 5 8.57 -10.24 -23.68
N GLU A 6 9.74 -10.86 -23.52
CA GLU A 6 11.03 -10.14 -23.62
C GLU A 6 11.30 -9.64 -25.04
N ALA A 7 10.89 -10.36 -26.08
CA ALA A 7 11.10 -9.93 -27.47
C ALA A 7 10.28 -8.67 -27.82
N ASP A 8 9.02 -8.60 -27.37
CA ASP A 8 8.15 -7.45 -27.62
C ASP A 8 8.57 -6.20 -26.85
N TRP A 9 9.09 -6.39 -25.63
CA TRP A 9 9.58 -5.28 -24.79
C TRP A 9 10.93 -4.73 -25.24
N LYS A 10 11.83 -5.55 -25.79
CA LYS A 10 13.11 -5.10 -26.39
C LYS A 10 12.91 -4.07 -27.50
N ASN A 11 11.86 -4.26 -28.32
CA ASN A 11 11.50 -3.32 -29.38
C ASN A 11 10.96 -1.97 -28.87
N ARG A 12 10.56 -1.90 -27.60
CA ARG A 12 9.99 -0.70 -26.98
C ARG A 12 10.95 0.03 -26.06
N HIS A 13 12.25 -0.29 -26.07
CA HIS A 13 13.26 0.27 -25.18
C HIS A 13 12.92 0.12 -23.68
N VAL A 14 12.27 -0.99 -23.30
CA VAL A 14 11.95 -1.30 -21.91
C VAL A 14 13.04 -2.16 -21.30
N HIS A 15 13.52 -1.76 -20.15
CA HIS A 15 14.58 -2.46 -19.42
C HIS A 15 14.06 -2.95 -18.08
N PHE A 16 14.36 -4.18 -17.73
CA PHE A 16 14.01 -4.77 -16.44
C PHE A 16 15.24 -4.88 -15.55
N CYS A 17 15.06 -4.54 -14.26
CA CYS A 17 16.10 -4.66 -13.27
C CYS A 17 15.50 -5.06 -11.92
N ASN A 18 16.10 -6.04 -11.27
CA ASN A 18 15.75 -6.38 -9.90
C ASN A 18 16.39 -5.40 -8.93
N TYR A 19 15.72 -5.12 -7.81
CA TYR A 19 16.31 -4.38 -6.70
C TYR A 19 17.67 -5.00 -6.31
N GLY A 20 18.67 -4.15 -6.16
CA GLY A 20 20.04 -4.57 -5.79
C GLY A 20 20.97 -4.93 -6.95
N ARG A 21 20.48 -5.47 -8.07
CA ARG A 21 21.33 -5.81 -9.22
C ARG A 21 21.76 -4.62 -10.07
N GLY A 22 20.96 -3.58 -10.07
CA GLY A 22 21.23 -2.38 -10.87
C GLY A 22 22.27 -1.42 -10.25
N ARG A 23 22.84 -1.68 -9.09
CA ARG A 23 23.79 -0.76 -8.43
C ARG A 23 25.05 -0.56 -9.29
N GLY A 24 25.39 0.71 -9.54
CA GLY A 24 26.55 1.08 -10.37
C GLY A 24 26.31 1.04 -11.88
N SER A 25 25.16 0.62 -12.40
CA SER A 25 24.90 0.60 -13.85
C SER A 25 24.42 1.94 -14.37
N ASN A 26 24.95 2.35 -15.52
CA ASN A 26 24.53 3.53 -16.27
C ASN A 26 23.65 3.17 -17.51
N LYS A 27 23.25 1.92 -17.62
CA LYS A 27 22.50 1.42 -18.80
C LYS A 27 21.15 2.11 -19.01
N TRP A 28 20.60 2.70 -17.98
CA TRP A 28 19.25 3.25 -18.00
C TRP A 28 19.23 4.78 -17.86
N LYS A 29 20.39 5.44 -18.03
CA LYS A 29 20.50 6.90 -17.90
C LYS A 29 19.58 7.68 -18.85
N ASP A 30 19.24 7.09 -19.98
CA ASP A 30 18.39 7.71 -21.00
C ASP A 30 16.88 7.41 -20.82
N CYS A 31 16.49 6.68 -19.77
CA CYS A 31 15.10 6.35 -19.51
C CYS A 31 14.36 7.54 -18.88
N ASP A 32 13.27 7.97 -19.51
CA ASP A 32 12.39 9.03 -19.03
C ASP A 32 11.40 8.55 -17.98
N HIS A 33 11.09 7.25 -17.97
CA HIS A 33 10.08 6.63 -17.12
C HIS A 33 10.72 5.53 -16.27
N VAL A 34 10.42 5.53 -14.98
CA VAL A 34 10.86 4.49 -14.03
C VAL A 34 9.65 3.89 -13.34
N PHE A 35 9.47 2.59 -13.45
CA PHE A 35 8.43 1.85 -12.74
C PHE A 35 9.07 1.08 -11.59
N LEU A 36 8.75 1.43 -10.37
CA LEU A 36 9.18 0.75 -9.15
C LEU A 36 8.03 -0.14 -8.67
N LEU A 37 8.21 -1.46 -8.78
CA LEU A 37 7.18 -2.45 -8.45
C LEU A 37 7.46 -3.03 -7.06
N GLY A 38 6.61 -2.71 -6.10
CA GLY A 38 6.75 -3.10 -4.71
C GLY A 38 7.91 -2.42 -3.97
N ASP A 39 8.11 -2.83 -2.73
CA ASP A 39 9.16 -2.33 -1.85
C ASP A 39 10.24 -3.39 -1.60
N TRP A 40 11.50 -3.00 -1.60
CA TRP A 40 12.59 -3.89 -1.26
C TRP A 40 12.89 -3.83 0.24
N HIS A 41 12.31 -4.75 0.98
CA HIS A 41 12.50 -4.83 2.42
C HIS A 41 13.79 -5.55 2.81
N LEU A 42 14.42 -5.08 3.89
CA LEU A 42 15.52 -5.81 4.54
C LEU A 42 14.97 -7.05 5.25
N ASN A 43 15.74 -8.14 5.17
CA ASN A 43 15.47 -9.28 6.03
C ASN A 43 15.80 -8.95 7.49
N THR A 44 15.23 -9.70 8.41
CA THR A 44 15.38 -9.47 9.85
C THR A 44 16.84 -9.52 10.32
N ALA A 45 17.63 -10.45 9.80
CA ALA A 45 19.04 -10.58 10.17
C ALA A 45 19.84 -9.32 9.84
N THR A 46 19.62 -8.74 8.65
CA THR A 46 20.28 -7.49 8.25
C THR A 46 19.83 -6.31 9.10
N VAL A 47 18.54 -6.24 9.49
CA VAL A 47 18.07 -5.19 10.40
C VAL A 47 18.75 -5.29 11.75
N LEU A 48 18.82 -6.49 12.33
CA LEU A 48 19.47 -6.73 13.62
C LEU A 48 20.96 -6.41 13.57
N SER A 49 21.66 -6.82 12.50
CA SER A 49 23.07 -6.48 12.29
C SER A 49 23.31 -4.97 12.28
N ARG A 50 22.43 -4.20 11.59
CA ARG A 50 22.51 -2.74 11.57
C ARG A 50 22.23 -2.11 12.93
N ILE A 51 21.26 -2.66 13.69
CA ILE A 51 21.01 -2.22 15.06
C ILE A 51 22.25 -2.43 15.92
N GLY A 52 22.88 -3.61 15.85
CA GLY A 52 24.13 -3.89 16.55
C GLY A 52 25.22 -2.89 16.24
N ALA A 53 25.42 -2.59 14.96
CA ALA A 53 26.43 -1.62 14.52
C ALA A 53 26.17 -0.19 15.01
N VAL A 54 24.90 0.23 15.10
CA VAL A 54 24.53 1.59 15.55
C VAL A 54 24.54 1.72 17.08
N THR A 55 24.20 0.63 17.80
CA THR A 55 24.06 0.65 19.27
C THR A 55 25.26 0.06 19.99
N ASP A 56 26.25 -0.45 19.27
CA ASP A 56 27.41 -1.20 19.79
C ASP A 56 27.02 -2.42 20.66
N LYS A 57 25.82 -2.98 20.39
CA LYS A 57 25.32 -4.16 21.10
C LYS A 57 25.51 -5.42 20.27
N LYS A 58 25.88 -6.51 20.95
CA LYS A 58 25.90 -7.83 20.32
C LYS A 58 24.43 -8.27 20.06
N VAL A 59 24.24 -8.97 18.94
CA VAL A 59 22.91 -9.51 18.59
C VAL A 59 22.38 -10.46 19.66
N SER A 60 23.25 -11.19 20.36
CA SER A 60 22.92 -12.02 21.51
C SER A 60 22.24 -11.29 22.66
N ASP A 61 22.55 -10.00 22.81
CA ASP A 61 22.08 -9.17 23.91
C ASP A 61 20.78 -8.42 23.56
N MET A 62 20.25 -8.65 22.36
CA MET A 62 19.06 -8.01 21.85
C MET A 62 17.81 -8.86 22.10
N ASN A 63 16.69 -8.20 22.41
CA ASN A 63 15.41 -8.89 22.46
C ASN A 63 14.91 -9.19 21.04
N LEU A 64 15.27 -10.36 20.51
CA LEU A 64 14.93 -10.78 19.13
C LEU A 64 13.43 -10.90 18.88
N ASN A 65 12.63 -11.17 19.92
CA ASN A 65 11.18 -11.25 19.78
C ASN A 65 10.54 -9.89 19.46
N ILE A 66 11.14 -8.81 19.98
CA ILE A 66 10.65 -7.44 19.72
C ILE A 66 11.25 -6.89 18.44
N LEU A 67 12.58 -6.95 18.32
CA LEU A 67 13.32 -6.32 17.22
C LEU A 67 13.17 -7.09 15.90
N GLY A 68 13.11 -8.42 15.97
CA GLY A 68 12.97 -9.29 14.81
C GLY A 68 11.57 -9.39 14.23
N ALA A 69 10.54 -8.91 14.93
CA ALA A 69 9.17 -8.98 14.44
C ALA A 69 9.02 -8.23 13.10
N PRO A 70 8.32 -8.81 12.10
CA PRO A 70 8.11 -8.16 10.79
C PRO A 70 7.48 -6.77 10.89
N ARG A 71 6.67 -6.54 11.93
CA ARG A 71 5.98 -5.27 12.23
C ARG A 71 6.42 -4.71 13.59
N SER A 72 7.71 -4.81 13.91
CA SER A 72 8.24 -4.23 15.14
C SER A 72 7.86 -2.75 15.24
N LYS A 73 7.37 -2.35 16.40
CA LYS A 73 7.08 -0.94 16.74
C LYS A 73 8.29 -0.21 17.33
N ASP A 74 9.42 -0.90 17.47
CA ASP A 74 10.65 -0.28 17.95
C ASP A 74 11.08 0.85 17.01
N PRO A 75 11.31 2.07 17.52
CA PRO A 75 11.63 3.24 16.70
C PRO A 75 12.89 3.07 15.87
N LEU A 76 13.92 2.40 16.41
CA LEU A 76 15.17 2.18 15.70
C LEU A 76 15.01 1.18 14.55
N VAL A 77 14.25 0.09 14.77
CA VAL A 77 13.87 -0.86 13.71
C VAL A 77 13.12 -0.17 12.60
N LYS A 78 12.15 0.67 12.96
CA LYS A 78 11.36 1.46 12.01
C LYS A 78 12.28 2.38 11.19
N THR A 79 13.12 3.16 11.85
CA THR A 79 14.06 4.08 11.19
C THR A 79 14.99 3.36 10.22
N ILE A 80 15.56 2.22 10.62
CA ILE A 80 16.47 1.44 9.75
C ILE A 80 15.74 0.91 8.51
N ARG A 81 14.52 0.42 8.66
CA ARG A 81 13.71 -0.07 7.55
C ARG A 81 13.30 1.05 6.60
N GLU A 82 12.77 2.14 7.12
CA GLU A 82 12.36 3.31 6.32
C GLU A 82 13.55 3.93 5.59
N SER A 83 14.68 4.14 6.26
CA SER A 83 15.90 4.66 5.63
C SER A 83 16.38 3.77 4.50
N HIS A 84 16.27 2.44 4.66
CA HIS A 84 16.63 1.50 3.60
C HIS A 84 15.70 1.64 2.39
N LEU A 85 14.37 1.66 2.60
CA LEU A 85 13.39 1.83 1.53
C LEU A 85 13.61 3.15 0.78
N LEU A 86 13.73 4.26 1.50
CA LEU A 86 13.95 5.59 0.92
C LEU A 86 15.25 5.66 0.13
N THR A 87 16.36 5.11 0.68
CA THR A 87 17.66 5.08 0.00
C THR A 87 17.58 4.29 -1.30
N ASN A 88 16.95 3.12 -1.28
CA ASN A 88 16.81 2.31 -2.49
C ASN A 88 15.88 2.97 -3.50
N PHE A 89 14.77 3.55 -3.06
CA PHE A 89 13.86 4.30 -3.92
C PHE A 89 14.61 5.42 -4.65
N LYS A 90 15.32 6.27 -3.91
CA LYS A 90 16.14 7.34 -4.48
C LYS A 90 17.21 6.82 -5.44
N GLN A 91 17.93 5.78 -5.06
CA GLN A 91 18.97 5.17 -5.90
C GLN A 91 18.41 4.60 -7.20
N MET A 92 17.25 3.96 -7.16
CA MET A 92 16.63 3.40 -8.37
C MET A 92 16.07 4.51 -9.26
N ALA A 93 15.39 5.49 -8.70
CA ALA A 93 14.90 6.64 -9.43
C ALA A 93 16.05 7.42 -10.13
N ALA A 94 17.13 7.67 -9.39
CA ALA A 94 18.30 8.37 -9.91
C ALA A 94 19.12 7.60 -10.97
N ARG A 95 18.66 6.43 -11.42
CA ARG A 95 19.28 5.71 -12.54
C ARG A 95 18.72 6.08 -13.91
N SER A 96 17.60 6.79 -13.92
CA SER A 96 17.00 7.40 -15.10
C SER A 96 17.71 8.72 -15.45
N ARG A 97 17.17 9.45 -16.40
CA ARG A 97 17.59 10.80 -16.75
C ARG A 97 17.56 11.79 -15.58
N LEU A 98 16.88 11.49 -14.50
CA LEU A 98 16.84 12.30 -13.28
C LEU A 98 18.25 12.59 -12.72
N ARG A 99 19.25 11.78 -13.05
CA ARG A 99 20.66 12.02 -12.65
C ARG A 99 21.41 13.03 -13.53
N GLU A 100 20.88 13.34 -14.69
CA GLU A 100 21.44 14.33 -15.58
C GLU A 100 21.04 15.71 -15.08
N ILE A 101 22.04 16.48 -14.65
CA ILE A 101 21.86 17.82 -14.10
C ILE A 101 22.44 18.79 -15.12
N ASN A 102 21.65 19.78 -15.51
CA ASN A 102 22.10 20.84 -16.40
C ASN A 102 23.02 21.85 -15.66
N ASN A 103 23.55 22.81 -16.39
CA ASN A 103 24.45 23.85 -15.84
C ASN A 103 23.80 24.74 -14.78
N GLU A 104 22.48 24.75 -14.70
CA GLU A 104 21.69 25.52 -13.72
C GLU A 104 21.40 24.68 -12.45
N GLY A 105 21.90 23.45 -12.38
CA GLY A 105 21.65 22.56 -11.25
C GLY A 105 20.30 21.86 -11.29
N VAL A 106 19.56 21.93 -12.42
CA VAL A 106 18.25 21.31 -12.57
C VAL A 106 18.38 19.93 -13.19
N ALA A 107 17.73 18.95 -12.58
CA ALA A 107 17.68 17.59 -13.09
C ALA A 107 16.80 17.48 -14.34
N SER A 108 17.18 16.59 -15.27
CA SER A 108 16.36 16.28 -16.42
C SER A 108 15.00 15.71 -16.02
N HIS A 109 13.96 16.03 -16.80
CA HIS A 109 12.61 15.56 -16.53
C HIS A 109 12.54 14.04 -16.59
N SER A 110 11.97 13.44 -15.55
CA SER A 110 11.68 11.99 -15.49
C SER A 110 10.40 11.74 -14.69
N ILE A 111 9.67 10.72 -15.08
CA ILE A 111 8.45 10.31 -14.37
C ILE A 111 8.71 9.01 -13.63
N ILE A 112 8.45 9.01 -12.32
CA ILE A 112 8.62 7.86 -11.46
C ILE A 112 7.23 7.34 -11.06
N TYR A 113 6.97 6.08 -11.38
CA TYR A 113 5.77 5.37 -10.98
C TYR A 113 6.10 4.42 -9.83
N SER A 114 5.46 4.58 -8.69
CA SER A 114 5.54 3.61 -7.59
C SER A 114 4.26 2.79 -7.54
N VAL A 115 4.40 1.48 -7.65
CA VAL A 115 3.29 0.51 -7.63
C VAL A 115 3.46 -0.36 -6.41
N ASP A 116 2.41 -0.47 -5.59
CA ASP A 116 2.40 -1.23 -4.32
C ASP A 116 3.48 -0.79 -3.30
N GLY A 117 3.99 0.44 -3.43
CA GLY A 117 4.92 1.03 -2.45
C GLY A 117 4.19 1.67 -1.26
N ASP A 118 4.95 1.98 -0.20
CA ASP A 118 4.44 2.71 0.97
C ASP A 118 4.21 4.19 0.61
N LEU A 119 2.98 4.53 0.21
CA LEU A 119 2.60 5.88 -0.18
C LEU A 119 2.81 6.90 0.96
N ASN A 120 2.50 6.54 2.21
CA ASN A 120 2.64 7.46 3.34
C ASN A 120 4.10 7.81 3.59
N LEU A 121 4.99 6.81 3.44
CA LEU A 121 6.42 7.02 3.53
C LEU A 121 6.91 7.96 2.41
N LEU A 122 6.49 7.73 1.17
CA LEU A 122 6.88 8.57 0.02
C LEU A 122 6.37 9.99 0.15
N LEU A 123 5.10 10.19 0.56
CA LEU A 123 4.53 11.52 0.79
C LEU A 123 5.27 12.27 1.89
N GLY A 124 5.61 11.59 2.99
CA GLY A 124 6.32 12.21 4.12
C GLY A 124 7.77 12.64 3.79
N TRP A 125 8.41 12.03 2.81
CA TRP A 125 9.82 12.25 2.46
C TRP A 125 10.04 12.85 1.07
N LYS A 126 8.97 13.18 0.34
CA LYS A 126 9.02 13.67 -1.05
C LYS A 126 10.05 14.79 -1.23
N ASP A 127 9.95 15.86 -0.44
CA ASP A 127 10.79 17.04 -0.59
C ASP A 127 12.26 16.80 -0.22
N THR A 128 12.52 15.81 0.64
CA THR A 128 13.87 15.36 0.98
C THR A 128 14.47 14.47 -0.12
N LEU A 129 13.64 13.62 -0.72
CA LEU A 129 14.09 12.71 -1.79
C LEU A 129 14.28 13.44 -3.11
N PHE A 130 13.33 14.30 -3.47
CA PHE A 130 13.24 15.00 -4.74
C PHE A 130 12.86 16.47 -4.52
N PRO A 131 13.80 17.31 -4.03
CA PRO A 131 13.54 18.74 -3.82
C PRO A 131 13.09 19.40 -5.11
N GLY A 132 12.07 20.25 -5.03
CA GLY A 132 11.52 20.96 -6.18
C GLY A 132 10.66 20.11 -7.13
N SER A 133 10.43 18.84 -6.84
CA SER A 133 9.52 18.02 -7.65
C SER A 133 8.06 18.48 -7.45
N PRO A 134 7.19 18.34 -8.46
CA PRO A 134 5.76 18.61 -8.32
C PRO A 134 5.11 17.67 -7.32
N GLU A 135 3.84 17.91 -7.01
CA GLU A 135 3.07 17.02 -6.13
C GLU A 135 2.95 15.60 -6.68
N ILE A 136 2.92 14.62 -5.77
CA ILE A 136 2.69 13.22 -6.12
C ILE A 136 1.23 13.07 -6.57
N LYS A 137 1.04 12.61 -7.81
CA LYS A 137 -0.29 12.25 -8.32
C LYS A 137 -0.59 10.79 -8.00
N ILE A 138 -1.69 10.54 -7.32
CA ILE A 138 -2.17 9.19 -7.06
C ILE A 138 -3.07 8.78 -8.23
N ILE A 139 -2.55 7.90 -9.11
CA ILE A 139 -3.28 7.40 -10.27
C ILE A 139 -4.12 6.20 -9.83
N GLY A 140 -5.36 6.13 -10.25
CA GLY A 140 -6.25 5.00 -9.96
C GLY A 140 -6.92 5.05 -8.59
N LYS A 141 -6.80 6.15 -7.84
CA LYS A 141 -7.51 6.29 -6.57
C LYS A 141 -9.03 6.25 -6.78
N ASP A 142 -9.52 6.77 -7.88
CA ASP A 142 -10.95 6.71 -8.26
C ASP A 142 -11.34 5.31 -8.76
N ASN A 143 -10.40 4.56 -9.37
CA ASN A 143 -10.56 3.16 -9.75
C ASN A 143 -10.22 2.19 -8.61
N LEU A 144 -9.44 2.61 -7.60
CA LEU A 144 -9.21 1.86 -6.35
C LEU A 144 -10.45 1.84 -5.45
N MET A 145 -11.45 2.69 -5.70
CA MET A 145 -12.76 2.51 -5.09
C MET A 145 -13.44 1.21 -5.53
N ASP A 146 -13.16 0.69 -6.73
CA ASP A 146 -13.61 -0.65 -7.15
C ASP A 146 -12.79 -1.79 -6.55
N SER A 147 -11.55 -1.54 -6.09
CA SER A 147 -10.76 -2.45 -5.26
C SER A 147 -10.99 -2.23 -3.76
N SER A 148 -11.99 -1.42 -3.39
CA SER A 148 -12.39 -1.30 -1.99
C SER A 148 -12.68 -2.71 -1.46
N THR A 149 -12.00 -3.08 -0.39
CA THR A 149 -12.25 -4.40 0.24
C THR A 149 -13.76 -4.54 0.43
N SER A 150 -14.28 -5.75 0.30
CA SER A 150 -15.72 -5.99 0.54
C SER A 150 -16.23 -5.33 1.83
N THR A 151 -15.35 -5.16 2.80
CA THR A 151 -15.62 -4.45 4.07
C THR A 151 -15.75 -2.93 3.88
N GLN A 152 -14.95 -2.34 2.98
CA GLN A 152 -15.06 -0.91 2.65
C GLN A 152 -16.34 -0.64 1.85
N LYS A 153 -16.65 -1.47 0.86
CA LYS A 153 -17.92 -1.41 0.11
C LYS A 153 -19.14 -1.47 1.05
N LEU A 154 -19.06 -2.32 2.08
CA LEU A 154 -20.10 -2.39 3.10
C LEU A 154 -20.18 -1.12 3.95
N ALA A 155 -19.06 -0.55 4.35
CA ALA A 155 -19.05 0.72 5.09
C ALA A 155 -19.65 1.85 4.26
N ASP A 156 -19.28 1.96 2.99
CA ASP A 156 -19.78 2.98 2.07
C ASP A 156 -21.28 2.79 1.78
N LEU A 157 -21.73 1.55 1.58
CA LEU A 157 -23.15 1.22 1.44
C LEU A 157 -23.94 1.70 2.65
N LEU A 158 -23.46 1.45 3.87
CA LEU A 158 -24.14 1.85 5.11
C LEU A 158 -24.11 3.37 5.35
N LEU A 159 -23.06 4.06 4.89
CA LEU A 159 -22.94 5.51 4.96
C LEU A 159 -23.88 6.22 4.01
N THR A 160 -23.97 5.73 2.76
CA THR A 160 -24.70 6.42 1.68
C THR A 160 -26.14 5.97 1.55
N SER A 161 -26.51 4.80 2.12
CA SER A 161 -27.87 4.28 2.00
C SER A 161 -28.89 5.22 2.67
N SER A 162 -29.92 5.57 1.90
CA SER A 162 -31.13 6.23 2.38
C SER A 162 -32.18 5.23 2.88
N GLN A 163 -31.98 3.93 2.67
CA GLN A 163 -32.93 2.87 3.05
C GLN A 163 -33.04 2.77 4.58
N TYR A 164 -34.22 2.42 5.03
CA TYR A 164 -34.49 2.15 6.46
C TYR A 164 -33.96 0.77 6.88
N SER A 165 -33.93 -0.18 5.96
CA SER A 165 -33.45 -1.54 6.22
C SER A 165 -32.65 -2.09 5.03
N ILE A 166 -31.64 -2.91 5.30
CA ILE A 166 -30.80 -3.59 4.30
C ILE A 166 -30.70 -5.06 4.71
N THR A 167 -31.07 -5.95 3.81
CA THR A 167 -30.96 -7.39 4.03
C THR A 167 -29.53 -7.90 3.82
N PHE A 168 -29.20 -9.04 4.39
CA PHE A 168 -27.91 -9.68 4.14
C PHE A 168 -27.73 -10.12 2.68
N GLN A 169 -28.84 -10.40 1.98
CA GLN A 169 -28.80 -10.70 0.57
C GLN A 169 -28.38 -9.47 -0.25
N GLU A 170 -28.95 -8.30 0.02
CA GLU A 170 -28.55 -7.05 -0.63
C GLU A 170 -27.08 -6.69 -0.34
N ILE A 171 -26.60 -6.96 0.89
CA ILE A 171 -25.18 -6.78 1.22
C ILE A 171 -24.29 -7.73 0.40
N GLN A 172 -24.72 -8.98 0.24
CA GLN A 172 -24.01 -9.96 -0.57
C GLN A 172 -23.93 -9.51 -2.04
N GLU A 173 -25.03 -9.09 -2.61
CA GLU A 173 -25.12 -8.64 -4.00
C GLU A 173 -24.29 -7.36 -4.26
N LYS A 174 -24.42 -6.35 -3.39
CA LYS A 174 -23.78 -5.03 -3.58
C LYS A 174 -22.32 -5.01 -3.17
N CYS A 175 -21.92 -5.78 -2.15
CA CYS A 175 -20.55 -5.74 -1.60
C CYS A 175 -19.70 -6.96 -1.94
N GLY A 176 -20.28 -8.02 -2.53
CA GLY A 176 -19.59 -9.28 -2.82
C GLY A 176 -19.15 -10.03 -1.56
N ILE A 177 -19.85 -9.88 -0.42
CA ILE A 177 -19.53 -10.55 0.84
C ILE A 177 -20.38 -11.80 0.97
N GLU A 178 -19.76 -12.98 1.05
CA GLU A 178 -20.48 -14.21 1.35
C GLU A 178 -21.31 -14.08 2.64
N SER A 179 -22.56 -14.55 2.61
CA SER A 179 -23.53 -14.43 3.72
C SER A 179 -22.95 -14.83 5.09
N LYS A 180 -22.20 -15.93 5.13
CA LYS A 180 -21.51 -16.42 6.36
C LYS A 180 -20.44 -15.47 6.91
N ARG A 181 -19.90 -14.58 6.07
CA ARG A 181 -18.85 -13.61 6.43
C ARG A 181 -19.38 -12.23 6.79
N ILE A 182 -20.65 -11.92 6.48
CA ILE A 182 -21.25 -10.61 6.74
C ILE A 182 -21.18 -10.24 8.22
N SER A 183 -21.52 -11.18 9.11
CA SER A 183 -21.45 -10.94 10.57
C SER A 183 -20.06 -10.57 11.05
N LYS A 184 -19.00 -11.16 10.47
CA LYS A 184 -17.60 -10.82 10.77
C LYS A 184 -17.24 -9.44 10.20
N ALA A 185 -17.71 -9.14 8.98
CA ALA A 185 -17.49 -7.85 8.33
C ALA A 185 -18.13 -6.70 9.11
N LEU A 186 -19.35 -6.88 9.63
CA LEU A 186 -20.03 -5.92 10.50
C LEU A 186 -19.28 -5.62 11.80
N GLY A 187 -18.52 -6.60 12.33
CA GLY A 187 -17.66 -6.45 13.51
C GLY A 187 -16.29 -5.82 13.23
N SER A 188 -15.96 -5.53 11.98
CA SER A 188 -14.65 -4.97 11.59
C SER A 188 -14.42 -3.56 12.11
N LYS A 189 -13.14 -3.16 12.23
CA LYS A 189 -12.75 -1.80 12.65
C LYS A 189 -13.24 -0.71 11.68
N THR A 190 -13.48 -1.06 10.42
CA THR A 190 -13.96 -0.14 9.39
C THR A 190 -15.47 0.08 9.47
N VAL A 191 -16.25 -0.99 9.66
CA VAL A 191 -17.72 -0.94 9.59
C VAL A 191 -18.36 -0.56 10.94
N LYS A 192 -17.79 -1.02 12.04
CA LYS A 192 -18.34 -0.81 13.38
C LYS A 192 -18.59 0.66 13.74
N PRO A 193 -17.69 1.62 13.43
CA PRO A 193 -17.96 3.05 13.65
C PRO A 193 -19.12 3.57 12.81
N VAL A 194 -19.25 3.09 11.56
CA VAL A 194 -20.33 3.50 10.65
C VAL A 194 -21.70 3.02 11.15
N LEU A 195 -21.78 1.78 11.62
CA LEU A 195 -23.02 1.27 12.25
C LEU A 195 -23.45 2.17 13.40
N LYS A 196 -22.52 2.56 14.26
CA LYS A 196 -22.80 3.45 15.40
C LYS A 196 -23.21 4.86 14.94
N ALA A 197 -22.46 5.46 14.01
CA ALA A 197 -22.71 6.83 13.54
C ALA A 197 -24.03 6.99 12.79
N ARG A 198 -24.51 5.91 12.15
CA ARG A 198 -25.75 5.90 11.38
C ARG A 198 -26.88 5.12 12.05
N ASN A 199 -26.71 4.74 13.30
CA ASN A 199 -27.68 4.01 14.12
C ASN A 199 -28.20 2.71 13.46
N TRP A 200 -27.32 1.98 12.77
CA TRP A 200 -27.68 0.69 12.20
C TRP A 200 -27.64 -0.42 13.27
N VAL A 201 -28.73 -1.16 13.39
CA VAL A 201 -28.87 -2.26 14.35
C VAL A 201 -29.25 -3.55 13.64
N LYS A 202 -28.70 -4.65 14.10
CA LYS A 202 -28.95 -6.00 13.59
C LYS A 202 -30.24 -6.55 14.22
N LYS A 203 -31.22 -6.89 13.41
CA LYS A 203 -32.49 -7.49 13.83
C LYS A 203 -32.82 -8.75 13.00
N SER A 204 -33.69 -9.63 13.48
CA SER A 204 -34.21 -10.72 12.64
C SER A 204 -35.24 -10.18 11.63
N MET A 205 -35.31 -10.78 10.44
CA MET A 205 -36.32 -10.40 9.45
C MET A 205 -37.73 -10.54 10.01
N ARG A 206 -37.97 -11.56 10.84
CA ARG A 206 -39.27 -11.78 11.49
C ARG A 206 -39.67 -10.61 12.42
N GLN A 207 -38.69 -9.99 13.11
CA GLN A 207 -38.96 -8.83 13.98
C GLN A 207 -39.24 -7.56 13.19
N VAL A 208 -38.76 -7.45 11.97
CA VAL A 208 -38.87 -6.21 11.17
C VAL A 208 -39.97 -6.31 10.13
N LEU A 209 -40.08 -7.46 9.45
CA LEU A 209 -41.02 -7.67 8.32
C LEU A 209 -42.19 -8.55 8.70
N GLY A 210 -42.23 -9.12 9.89
CA GLY A 210 -43.27 -10.06 10.33
C GLY A 210 -43.15 -11.47 9.77
N TYR A 211 -42.33 -11.70 8.75
CA TYR A 211 -42.12 -12.98 8.09
C TYR A 211 -40.66 -13.20 7.68
N GLY A 212 -40.32 -14.40 7.26
CA GLY A 212 -39.02 -14.77 6.73
C GLY A 212 -38.01 -15.22 7.79
N ARG A 213 -36.99 -15.94 7.32
CA ARG A 213 -35.82 -16.36 8.11
C ARG A 213 -34.59 -15.59 7.64
N GLY A 214 -33.89 -14.94 8.55
CA GLY A 214 -32.69 -14.19 8.20
C GLY A 214 -32.44 -13.01 9.11
N ILE A 215 -31.39 -12.26 8.81
CA ILE A 215 -30.98 -11.07 9.52
C ILE A 215 -31.03 -9.87 8.59
N VAL A 216 -31.44 -8.75 9.14
CA VAL A 216 -31.54 -7.47 8.45
C VAL A 216 -30.88 -6.39 9.32
N LEU A 217 -30.22 -5.43 8.68
CA LEU A 217 -29.79 -4.20 9.34
C LEU A 217 -30.92 -3.19 9.25
N VAL A 218 -31.26 -2.59 10.35
CA VAL A 218 -32.32 -1.56 10.46
C VAL A 218 -31.72 -0.30 11.01
N ARG A 219 -32.08 0.83 10.45
CA ARG A 219 -31.70 2.15 10.95
C ARG A 219 -32.72 2.57 12.02
N ILE A 220 -32.25 2.94 13.19
CA ILE A 220 -33.08 3.40 14.32
C ILE A 220 -32.98 4.91 14.42
#